data_c340db72ecf334b8b3cafa97d56f5593
#
_entry.id   c340db72ecf334b8b3cafa97d56f5593
#
_cell.length_a   1.000
_cell.length_b   1.000
_cell.length_c   1.000
_cell.angle_alpha   90.00
_cell.angle_beta   90.00
_cell.angle_gamma   90.00
#
_symmetry.space_group_name_H-M   'P 1'
#
loop_
_entity.id
_entity.type
_entity.pdbx_description
1 polymer ?
#
loop_
_entity_poly.entity_id
_entity_poly.type
_entity_poly.pdbx_seq_one_letter_code
_entity_poly.pdbx_strand_id
1 'polypeptide(L)'
;MSFLGALNLTGFCDAIDVSKVQRVVDPDAVRKAGFLAAWAKASEGLGYCDPLVQQHLKDLSSAGLIISVYAFARVQQGNPSEQAKKALSCAGNTYQTRVMLDLESAPKDWGSVQLCDFAEEFFQGLDEEGAGDGTFYTYTSFLQERLHPEIARRVKLIAKPLHLAEYKSLTTSWAPTSSSDLRRHTGPWKDWTLLQYSGNAGYQVPGIVGDCDRNLFRGTYADLLAFFGLPPEGTEVDQGGIIHGTDIIDDLLDSRKLGPFG
;
A
#
# COMPACT_ATOMS: atom_id res chain seq x y z
N MET A 1 -14.87 -4.24 21.11
CA MET A 1 -14.11 -3.99 19.86
C MET A 1 -13.95 -5.34 19.19
N SER A 2 -14.39 -5.49 17.96
CA SER A 2 -14.20 -6.75 17.23
C SER A 2 -12.89 -6.66 16.45
N PHE A 3 -11.99 -7.62 16.68
CA PHE A 3 -10.82 -7.81 15.84
C PHE A 3 -11.26 -8.50 14.55
N LEU A 4 -10.86 -7.99 13.40
CA LEU A 4 -11.03 -8.67 12.14
C LEU A 4 -9.61 -8.98 11.60
N GLY A 5 -9.35 -10.26 11.39
CA GLY A 5 -8.21 -10.73 10.63
C GLY A 5 -8.33 -10.35 9.14
N ALA A 6 -7.43 -10.85 8.34
CA ALA A 6 -7.47 -10.75 6.89
C ALA A 6 -8.76 -11.38 6.33
N LEU A 7 -9.23 -10.86 5.20
CA LEU A 7 -10.47 -11.35 4.57
C LEU A 7 -10.30 -12.72 3.92
N ASN A 8 -9.08 -13.05 3.52
CA ASN A 8 -8.74 -14.31 2.84
C ASN A 8 -9.62 -14.61 1.61
N LEU A 9 -9.97 -13.58 0.85
CA LEU A 9 -10.70 -13.74 -0.40
C LEU A 9 -9.83 -14.40 -1.46
N THR A 10 -10.34 -15.43 -2.12
CA THR A 10 -9.61 -16.12 -3.20
C THR A 10 -9.22 -15.16 -4.31
N GLY A 11 -7.94 -15.15 -4.68
CA GLY A 11 -7.38 -14.27 -5.70
C GLY A 11 -7.07 -12.85 -5.20
N PHE A 12 -7.02 -12.65 -3.88
CA PHE A 12 -6.63 -11.39 -3.25
C PHE A 12 -5.70 -11.63 -2.08
N CYS A 13 -4.80 -10.66 -1.84
CA CYS A 13 -3.94 -10.62 -0.67
C CYS A 13 -4.31 -9.43 0.21
N ASP A 14 -4.48 -9.70 1.50
CA ASP A 14 -4.76 -8.65 2.47
C ASP A 14 -3.49 -7.90 2.86
N ALA A 15 -3.61 -6.58 2.97
CA ALA A 15 -2.54 -5.68 3.36
C ALA A 15 -3.06 -4.54 4.25
N ILE A 16 -2.14 -3.82 4.84
CA ILE A 16 -2.42 -2.64 5.67
C ILE A 16 -1.56 -1.47 5.24
N ASP A 17 -1.94 -0.27 5.68
CA ASP A 17 -1.00 0.84 5.71
C ASP A 17 -0.98 1.50 7.08
N VAL A 18 0.20 2.01 7.45
CA VAL A 18 0.50 2.53 8.77
C VAL A 18 1.31 3.83 8.70
N SER A 19 1.15 4.64 9.72
CA SER A 19 1.93 5.86 9.95
C SER A 19 2.22 6.02 11.44
N LYS A 20 2.77 7.13 11.86
CA LYS A 20 2.97 7.44 13.30
C LYS A 20 1.69 7.35 14.15
N VAL A 21 0.52 7.37 13.52
CA VAL A 21 -0.77 7.28 14.23
C VAL A 21 -1.00 5.85 14.72
N GLN A 22 -0.54 4.87 13.97
CA GLN A 22 -0.60 3.47 14.36
C GLN A 22 0.71 3.04 15.03
N ARG A 23 0.61 2.22 16.07
CA ARG A 23 1.78 1.56 16.69
C ARG A 23 1.69 0.07 16.48
N VAL A 24 2.69 -0.48 15.80
CA VAL A 24 2.87 -1.92 15.71
C VAL A 24 3.45 -2.39 17.06
N VAL A 25 2.70 -3.16 17.80
CA VAL A 25 3.08 -3.66 19.14
C VAL A 25 3.32 -5.16 19.13
N ASP A 26 2.77 -5.88 18.16
CA ASP A 26 2.96 -7.31 17.94
C ASP A 26 2.90 -7.60 16.42
N PRO A 27 4.02 -7.49 15.70
CA PRO A 27 4.05 -7.70 14.26
C PRO A 27 3.72 -9.14 13.86
N ASP A 28 4.03 -10.13 14.72
CA ASP A 28 3.67 -11.52 14.48
C ASP A 28 2.16 -11.73 14.52
N ALA A 29 1.46 -11.02 15.41
CA ALA A 29 -0.01 -11.06 15.43
C ALA A 29 -0.61 -10.48 14.14
N VAL A 30 0.00 -9.45 13.54
CA VAL A 30 -0.41 -8.92 12.23
C VAL A 30 -0.27 -10.01 11.16
N ARG A 31 0.89 -10.67 11.10
CA ARG A 31 1.15 -11.73 10.14
C ARG A 31 0.23 -12.94 10.33
N LYS A 32 0.06 -13.40 11.57
CA LYS A 32 -0.85 -14.51 11.95
C LYS A 32 -2.31 -14.19 11.64
N ALA A 33 -2.70 -12.92 11.66
CA ALA A 33 -4.03 -12.50 11.24
C ALA A 33 -4.26 -12.60 9.73
N GLY A 34 -3.23 -12.93 8.94
CA GLY A 34 -3.31 -13.20 7.50
C GLY A 34 -2.90 -12.03 6.62
N PHE A 35 -2.41 -10.92 7.18
CA PHE A 35 -1.90 -9.81 6.38
C PHE A 35 -0.53 -10.17 5.79
N LEU A 36 -0.36 -9.89 4.48
CA LEU A 36 0.79 -10.32 3.70
C LEU A 36 1.72 -9.17 3.31
N ALA A 37 1.18 -7.95 3.28
CA ALA A 37 1.96 -6.77 2.92
C ALA A 37 1.56 -5.56 3.78
N ALA A 38 2.45 -4.57 3.83
CA ALA A 38 2.20 -3.31 4.51
C ALA A 38 2.88 -2.13 3.79
N TRP A 39 2.24 -0.97 3.85
CA TRP A 39 2.82 0.31 3.44
C TRP A 39 3.02 1.18 4.67
N ALA A 40 4.23 1.67 4.87
CA ALA A 40 4.54 2.61 5.94
C ALA A 40 4.68 4.03 5.39
N LYS A 41 4.08 5.03 6.05
CA LYS A 41 4.32 6.42 5.68
C LYS A 41 5.80 6.73 5.77
N ALA A 42 6.43 7.11 4.66
CA ALA A 42 7.81 7.57 4.66
C ALA A 42 7.89 9.06 4.91
N SER A 43 7.15 9.84 4.12
CA SER A 43 7.28 11.28 4.11
C SER A 43 5.95 11.99 3.88
N GLU A 44 5.96 13.30 4.12
CA GLU A 44 4.91 14.21 3.73
C GLU A 44 5.54 15.50 3.21
N GLY A 45 5.40 15.73 1.89
CA GLY A 45 6.07 16.83 1.23
C GLY A 45 7.60 16.78 1.38
N LEU A 46 8.21 17.96 1.42
CA LEU A 46 9.69 18.10 1.48
C LEU A 46 10.26 18.03 2.90
N GLY A 47 9.49 18.45 3.89
CA GLY A 47 10.00 18.74 5.24
C GLY A 47 9.80 17.66 6.27
N TYR A 48 9.01 16.64 6.01
CA TYR A 48 8.62 15.67 7.01
C TYR A 48 8.98 14.24 6.66
N CYS A 49 9.65 13.54 7.60
CA CYS A 49 9.74 12.08 7.63
C CYS A 49 8.83 11.55 8.75
N ASP A 50 8.14 10.47 8.50
CA ASP A 50 7.38 9.82 9.58
C ASP A 50 8.35 9.24 10.63
N PRO A 51 8.21 9.62 11.92
CA PRO A 51 9.15 9.21 12.94
C PRO A 51 9.16 7.69 13.21
N LEU A 52 8.13 6.97 12.79
CA LEU A 52 8.02 5.52 12.97
C LEU A 52 8.34 4.72 11.72
N VAL A 53 8.67 5.36 10.57
CA VAL A 53 8.88 4.63 9.32
C VAL A 53 9.90 3.52 9.46
N GLN A 54 11.08 3.79 10.01
CA GLN A 54 12.15 2.80 10.17
C GLN A 54 11.74 1.66 11.11
N GLN A 55 11.00 1.99 12.17
CA GLN A 55 10.50 1.00 13.12
C GLN A 55 9.45 0.10 12.46
N HIS A 56 8.48 0.68 11.75
CA HIS A 56 7.45 -0.08 11.03
C HIS A 56 8.06 -1.00 9.98
N LEU A 57 9.02 -0.48 9.18
CA LEU A 57 9.71 -1.27 8.17
C LEU A 57 10.43 -2.47 8.80
N LYS A 58 11.16 -2.24 9.87
CA LYS A 58 11.88 -3.29 10.60
C LYS A 58 10.93 -4.32 11.20
N ASP A 59 9.93 -3.88 11.96
CA ASP A 59 9.06 -4.77 12.72
C ASP A 59 8.23 -5.66 11.80
N LEU A 60 7.59 -5.05 10.79
CA LEU A 60 6.70 -5.78 9.88
C LEU A 60 7.48 -6.71 8.94
N SER A 61 8.68 -6.30 8.48
CA SER A 61 9.52 -7.21 7.69
C SER A 61 10.04 -8.38 8.50
N SER A 62 10.38 -8.15 9.77
CA SER A 62 10.83 -9.24 10.67
C SER A 62 9.77 -10.30 10.90
N ALA A 63 8.50 -9.93 10.81
CA ALA A 63 7.36 -10.84 10.87
C ALA A 63 7.00 -11.47 9.51
N GLY A 64 7.79 -11.22 8.46
CA GLY A 64 7.59 -11.80 7.14
C GLY A 64 6.50 -11.12 6.29
N LEU A 65 6.15 -9.86 6.58
CA LEU A 65 5.33 -9.08 5.65
C LEU A 65 6.20 -8.50 4.54
N ILE A 66 5.66 -8.45 3.33
CA ILE A 66 6.23 -7.65 2.25
C ILE A 66 5.93 -6.19 2.57
N ILE A 67 6.97 -5.36 2.59
CA ILE A 67 6.85 -3.97 3.02
C ILE A 67 7.18 -2.99 1.91
N SER A 68 6.51 -1.87 1.92
CA SER A 68 6.76 -0.72 1.06
C SER A 68 6.48 0.58 1.82
N VAL A 69 6.64 1.69 1.13
CA VAL A 69 6.41 3.00 1.72
C VAL A 69 5.48 3.84 0.86
N TYR A 70 4.86 4.85 1.48
CA TYR A 70 4.13 5.88 0.77
C TYR A 70 4.61 7.29 1.12
N ALA A 71 4.51 8.18 0.14
CA ALA A 71 4.78 9.60 0.26
C ALA A 71 3.47 10.38 0.13
N PHE A 72 3.06 11.05 1.19
CA PHE A 72 1.91 11.95 1.13
C PHE A 72 2.29 13.22 0.38
N ALA A 73 1.66 13.47 -0.75
CA ALA A 73 1.96 14.61 -1.60
C ALA A 73 1.52 15.93 -0.95
N ARG A 74 2.42 16.90 -0.93
CA ARG A 74 2.13 18.29 -0.62
C ARG A 74 2.38 19.15 -1.86
N VAL A 75 1.40 19.13 -2.78
CA VAL A 75 1.53 19.76 -4.10
C VAL A 75 1.92 21.24 -4.01
N GLN A 76 1.42 21.96 -3.01
CA GLN A 76 1.74 23.37 -2.77
C GLN A 76 3.20 23.64 -2.39
N GLN A 77 3.97 22.62 -2.02
CA GLN A 77 5.40 22.77 -1.75
C GLN A 77 6.25 22.68 -3.03
N GLY A 78 5.64 22.26 -4.15
CA GLY A 78 6.35 22.05 -5.41
C GLY A 78 7.40 20.93 -5.34
N ASN A 79 8.32 20.94 -6.30
CA ASN A 79 9.45 20.01 -6.40
C ASN A 79 9.05 18.52 -6.20
N PRO A 80 8.21 17.96 -7.08
CA PRO A 80 7.71 16.59 -6.90
C PRO A 80 8.84 15.55 -6.90
N SER A 81 9.86 15.70 -7.75
CA SER A 81 11.05 14.83 -7.75
C SER A 81 11.77 14.83 -6.40
N GLU A 82 11.89 15.98 -5.74
CA GLU A 82 12.51 16.06 -4.42
C GLU A 82 11.62 15.45 -3.33
N GLN A 83 10.28 15.50 -3.49
CA GLN A 83 9.38 14.77 -2.60
C GLN A 83 9.54 13.24 -2.75
N ALA A 84 9.76 12.75 -3.96
CA ALA A 84 10.08 11.35 -4.23
C ALA A 84 11.41 10.93 -3.57
N LYS A 85 12.48 11.71 -3.79
CA LYS A 85 13.80 11.51 -3.16
C LYS A 85 13.71 11.57 -1.64
N LYS A 86 12.88 12.47 -1.10
CA LYS A 86 12.63 12.56 0.34
C LYS A 86 12.03 11.28 0.89
N ALA A 87 11.04 10.69 0.21
CA ALA A 87 10.44 9.43 0.63
C ALA A 87 11.47 8.30 0.69
N LEU A 88 12.30 8.17 -0.35
CA LEU A 88 13.39 7.20 -0.40
C LEU A 88 14.40 7.41 0.74
N SER A 89 14.81 8.64 0.97
CA SER A 89 15.73 8.99 2.07
C SER A 89 15.15 8.63 3.44
N CYS A 90 13.84 8.88 3.68
CA CYS A 90 13.19 8.54 4.94
C CYS A 90 13.04 7.02 5.11
N ALA A 91 12.80 6.28 4.03
CA ALA A 91 12.72 4.82 4.03
C ALA A 91 14.08 4.14 4.24
N GLY A 92 15.18 4.85 3.91
CA GLY A 92 16.54 4.28 3.93
C GLY A 92 16.82 3.39 2.71
N ASN A 93 18.10 3.29 2.35
CA ASN A 93 18.55 2.61 1.12
C ASN A 93 18.45 1.07 1.14
N THR A 94 17.92 0.48 2.19
CA THR A 94 17.92 -0.98 2.42
C THR A 94 16.69 -1.68 1.85
N TYR A 95 15.71 -0.93 1.38
CA TYR A 95 14.44 -1.51 0.91
C TYR A 95 14.24 -1.22 -0.57
N GLN A 96 14.22 -2.26 -1.38
CA GLN A 96 13.74 -2.20 -2.76
C GLN A 96 12.23 -2.07 -2.74
N THR A 97 11.73 -0.84 -2.71
CA THR A 97 10.30 -0.61 -2.50
C THR A 97 9.70 0.11 -3.69
N ARG A 98 8.51 -0.30 -4.08
CA ARG A 98 7.64 0.50 -4.95
C ARG A 98 7.06 1.62 -4.12
N VAL A 99 7.67 2.80 -4.18
CA VAL A 99 7.13 3.97 -3.47
C VAL A 99 5.74 4.31 -4.00
N MET A 100 4.78 4.45 -3.12
CA MET A 100 3.45 4.89 -3.46
C MET A 100 3.37 6.42 -3.39
N LEU A 101 2.97 7.05 -4.48
CA LEU A 101 2.55 8.45 -4.47
C LEU A 101 1.12 8.52 -3.94
N ASP A 102 0.93 9.10 -2.79
CA ASP A 102 -0.35 9.39 -2.18
C ASP A 102 -0.78 10.82 -2.57
N LEU A 103 -1.59 10.91 -3.64
CA LEU A 103 -2.12 12.17 -4.17
C LEU A 103 -3.62 12.26 -3.95
N GLU A 104 -4.01 12.84 -2.83
CA GLU A 104 -5.40 12.93 -2.39
C GLU A 104 -5.81 14.32 -1.89
N SER A 105 -4.90 15.26 -1.91
CA SER A 105 -5.15 16.62 -1.42
C SER A 105 -4.44 17.66 -2.25
N ALA A 106 -5.16 18.71 -2.62
CA ALA A 106 -4.60 19.86 -3.32
C ALA A 106 -5.42 21.13 -3.05
N PRO A 107 -4.80 22.32 -3.10
CA PRO A 107 -5.53 23.59 -3.10
C PRO A 107 -6.56 23.67 -4.22
N LYS A 108 -7.62 24.44 -4.02
CA LYS A 108 -8.74 24.54 -4.99
C LYS A 108 -8.33 25.11 -6.34
N ASP A 109 -7.32 25.96 -6.36
CA ASP A 109 -6.78 26.63 -7.54
C ASP A 109 -5.85 25.75 -8.38
N TRP A 110 -5.50 24.55 -7.89
CA TRP A 110 -4.75 23.57 -8.69
C TRP A 110 -5.68 22.84 -9.66
N GLY A 111 -5.40 22.98 -10.95
CA GLY A 111 -6.14 22.26 -11.99
C GLY A 111 -5.64 20.83 -12.20
N SER A 112 -6.43 20.04 -12.94
CA SER A 112 -6.09 18.66 -13.26
C SER A 112 -4.75 18.50 -14.01
N VAL A 113 -4.41 19.45 -14.88
CA VAL A 113 -3.12 19.47 -15.61
C VAL A 113 -1.97 19.54 -14.62
N GLN A 114 -1.98 20.52 -13.71
CA GLN A 114 -0.94 20.72 -12.71
C GLN A 114 -0.77 19.51 -11.78
N LEU A 115 -1.89 18.87 -11.39
CA LEU A 115 -1.87 17.67 -10.56
C LEU A 115 -1.27 16.47 -11.29
N CYS A 116 -1.58 16.31 -12.58
CA CYS A 116 -0.99 15.26 -13.40
C CYS A 116 0.49 15.51 -13.68
N ASP A 117 0.89 16.75 -13.95
CA ASP A 117 2.29 17.14 -14.13
C ASP A 117 3.09 16.85 -12.86
N PHE A 118 2.54 17.20 -11.69
CA PHE A 118 3.14 16.87 -10.39
C PHE A 118 3.37 15.35 -10.23
N ALA A 119 2.36 14.55 -10.56
CA ALA A 119 2.47 13.10 -10.44
C ALA A 119 3.51 12.51 -11.41
N GLU A 120 3.56 12.98 -12.66
CA GLU A 120 4.55 12.53 -13.63
C GLU A 120 5.98 12.88 -13.19
N GLU A 121 6.19 14.10 -12.68
CA GLU A 121 7.48 14.54 -12.18
C GLU A 121 7.90 13.79 -10.89
N PHE A 122 6.96 13.44 -10.03
CA PHE A 122 7.23 12.60 -8.87
C PHE A 122 7.76 11.21 -9.29
N PHE A 123 7.08 10.55 -10.22
CA PHE A 123 7.52 9.25 -10.72
C PHE A 123 8.83 9.33 -11.49
N GLN A 124 9.08 10.43 -12.22
CA GLN A 124 10.38 10.67 -12.84
C GLN A 124 11.48 10.75 -11.77
N GLY A 125 11.24 11.41 -10.64
CA GLY A 125 12.18 11.45 -9.52
C GLY A 125 12.48 10.07 -8.93
N LEU A 126 11.51 9.15 -8.88
CA LEU A 126 11.76 7.76 -8.50
C LEU A 126 12.62 7.03 -9.52
N ASP A 127 12.34 7.22 -10.82
CA ASP A 127 13.08 6.57 -11.91
C ASP A 127 14.56 7.05 -11.93
N GLU A 128 14.82 8.33 -11.67
CA GLU A 128 16.17 8.92 -11.57
C GLU A 128 16.98 8.29 -10.43
N GLU A 129 16.34 7.92 -9.33
CA GLU A 129 16.99 7.25 -8.19
C GLU A 129 17.03 5.71 -8.33
N GLY A 130 16.54 5.17 -9.45
CA GLY A 130 16.50 3.73 -9.70
C GLY A 130 15.54 2.96 -8.77
N ALA A 131 14.56 3.65 -8.20
CA ALA A 131 13.61 3.06 -7.24
C ALA A 131 12.53 2.19 -7.86
N GLY A 132 12.57 1.99 -9.17
CA GLY A 132 11.61 1.16 -9.90
C GLY A 132 10.22 1.80 -10.05
N ASP A 133 9.28 1.01 -10.56
CA ASP A 133 7.91 1.46 -10.78
C ASP A 133 7.19 1.80 -9.47
N GLY A 134 6.78 3.05 -9.34
CA GLY A 134 5.94 3.48 -8.23
C GLY A 134 4.47 3.05 -8.37
N THR A 135 3.68 3.28 -7.34
CA THR A 135 2.23 3.06 -7.31
C THR A 135 1.50 4.38 -7.16
N PHE A 136 0.43 4.57 -7.90
CA PHE A 136 -0.39 5.77 -7.82
C PHE A 136 -1.56 5.54 -6.87
N TYR A 137 -1.60 6.26 -5.74
CA TYR A 137 -2.73 6.21 -4.81
C TYR A 137 -3.56 7.49 -4.89
N THR A 138 -4.86 7.30 -4.87
CA THR A 138 -5.86 8.36 -4.73
C THR A 138 -7.19 7.77 -4.30
N TYR A 139 -8.17 8.62 -3.92
CA TYR A 139 -9.53 8.13 -3.67
C TYR A 139 -10.49 8.50 -4.82
N THR A 140 -11.58 7.75 -4.93
CA THR A 140 -12.50 7.79 -6.07
C THR A 140 -13.01 9.21 -6.41
N SER A 141 -13.43 10.00 -5.42
CA SER A 141 -13.95 11.34 -5.72
C SER A 141 -12.84 12.32 -6.12
N PHE A 142 -11.62 12.22 -5.56
CA PHE A 142 -10.50 13.04 -6.01
C PHE A 142 -10.11 12.70 -7.46
N LEU A 143 -10.09 11.41 -7.79
CA LEU A 143 -9.85 10.95 -9.15
C LEU A 143 -10.87 11.57 -10.14
N GLN A 144 -12.14 11.54 -9.79
CA GLN A 144 -13.23 12.01 -10.67
C GLN A 144 -13.31 13.53 -10.74
N GLU A 145 -13.14 14.24 -9.63
CA GLU A 145 -13.40 15.66 -9.53
C GLU A 145 -12.16 16.52 -9.78
N ARG A 146 -10.96 15.98 -9.47
CA ARG A 146 -9.72 16.75 -9.49
C ARG A 146 -8.75 16.33 -10.59
N LEU A 147 -8.68 15.04 -10.92
CA LEU A 147 -7.74 14.52 -11.91
C LEU A 147 -8.37 14.37 -13.30
N HIS A 148 -9.64 13.98 -13.36
CA HIS A 148 -10.36 13.86 -14.61
C HIS A 148 -10.73 15.26 -15.20
N PRO A 149 -10.71 15.47 -16.54
CA PRO A 149 -10.46 14.46 -17.58
C PRO A 149 -8.96 14.29 -17.93
N GLU A 150 -8.06 15.09 -17.39
CA GLU A 150 -6.67 15.15 -17.82
C GLU A 150 -5.93 13.81 -17.61
N ILE A 151 -6.18 13.14 -16.49
CA ILE A 151 -5.52 11.86 -16.18
C ILE A 151 -5.70 10.81 -17.29
N ALA A 152 -6.84 10.84 -18.00
CA ALA A 152 -7.10 9.92 -19.10
C ALA A 152 -6.17 10.12 -20.32
N ARG A 153 -5.50 11.27 -20.41
CA ARG A 153 -4.55 11.61 -21.48
C ARG A 153 -3.11 11.28 -21.09
N ARG A 154 -2.87 10.94 -19.83
CA ARG A 154 -1.54 10.73 -19.26
C ARG A 154 -1.16 9.25 -19.29
N VAL A 155 -0.73 8.77 -20.46
CA VAL A 155 -0.41 7.35 -20.68
C VAL A 155 0.60 6.82 -19.66
N LYS A 156 1.59 7.62 -19.27
CA LYS A 156 2.59 7.22 -18.26
C LYS A 156 1.98 7.03 -16.88
N LEU A 157 1.01 7.87 -16.49
CA LEU A 157 0.33 7.74 -15.19
C LEU A 157 -0.63 6.55 -15.17
N ILE A 158 -1.44 6.37 -16.22
CA ILE A 158 -2.36 5.24 -16.28
C ILE A 158 -1.67 3.89 -16.47
N ALA A 159 -0.39 3.88 -16.83
CA ALA A 159 0.44 2.68 -16.83
C ALA A 159 0.94 2.29 -15.42
N LYS A 160 0.93 3.22 -14.46
CA LYS A 160 1.29 2.90 -13.08
C LYS A 160 0.17 2.10 -12.41
N PRO A 161 0.50 1.15 -11.52
CA PRO A 161 -0.50 0.44 -10.73
C PRO A 161 -1.36 1.42 -9.93
N LEU A 162 -2.68 1.24 -9.99
CA LEU A 162 -3.62 2.07 -9.23
C LEU A 162 -3.89 1.46 -7.85
N HIS A 163 -3.62 2.22 -6.81
CA HIS A 163 -4.11 1.98 -5.45
C HIS A 163 -5.28 2.95 -5.21
N LEU A 164 -6.48 2.43 -5.22
CA LEU A 164 -7.69 3.23 -5.11
C LEU A 164 -8.30 3.12 -3.72
N ALA A 165 -8.59 4.24 -3.08
CA ALA A 165 -9.37 4.26 -1.85
C ALA A 165 -10.85 4.52 -2.15
N GLU A 166 -11.69 3.65 -1.65
CA GLU A 166 -13.14 3.83 -1.70
C GLU A 166 -13.81 3.07 -0.56
N TYR A 167 -14.29 3.82 0.40
CA TYR A 167 -14.98 3.27 1.57
C TYR A 167 -16.49 3.27 1.35
N LYS A 168 -17.14 2.13 1.50
CA LYS A 168 -18.61 2.07 1.46
C LYS A 168 -19.24 2.72 2.70
N SER A 169 -18.49 2.83 3.79
CA SER A 169 -18.91 3.53 5.00
C SER A 169 -17.71 4.14 5.71
N LEU A 170 -17.88 5.37 6.18
CA LEU A 170 -16.90 6.07 7.02
C LEU A 170 -17.18 5.90 8.52
N THR A 171 -18.35 5.38 8.86
CA THR A 171 -18.84 5.33 10.27
C THR A 171 -19.08 3.93 10.78
N THR A 172 -19.15 2.96 9.89
CA THR A 172 -19.37 1.55 10.25
C THR A 172 -18.31 0.68 9.60
N SER A 173 -17.89 -0.31 10.34
CA SER A 173 -17.00 -1.34 9.83
C SER A 173 -17.63 -2.05 8.64
N TRP A 174 -17.02 -1.93 7.48
CA TRP A 174 -17.42 -2.65 6.30
C TRP A 174 -16.21 -3.39 5.73
N ALA A 175 -16.45 -4.62 5.33
CA ALA A 175 -15.46 -5.42 4.63
C ALA A 175 -16.14 -6.10 3.43
N PRO A 176 -15.45 -6.21 2.29
CA PRO A 176 -15.98 -6.96 1.16
C PRO A 176 -16.15 -8.44 1.53
N THR A 177 -17.25 -9.04 1.10
CA THR A 177 -17.55 -10.46 1.32
C THR A 177 -17.52 -11.26 0.03
N SER A 178 -17.47 -10.58 -1.11
CA SER A 178 -17.48 -11.20 -2.43
C SER A 178 -16.78 -10.32 -3.47
N SER A 179 -16.42 -10.89 -4.61
CA SER A 179 -15.84 -10.14 -5.72
C SER A 179 -16.77 -9.07 -6.30
N SER A 180 -18.08 -9.21 -6.16
CA SER A 180 -19.04 -8.17 -6.57
C SER A 180 -18.93 -6.89 -5.73
N ASP A 181 -18.50 -7.03 -4.47
CA ASP A 181 -18.28 -5.90 -3.57
C ASP A 181 -17.04 -5.08 -3.94
N LEU A 182 -16.19 -5.60 -4.80
CA LEU A 182 -14.89 -5.03 -5.16
C LEU A 182 -14.92 -4.20 -6.44
N ARG A 183 -16.09 -4.03 -7.07
CA ARG A 183 -16.22 -3.18 -8.26
C ARG A 183 -16.10 -1.71 -7.87
N ARG A 184 -15.23 -0.98 -8.61
CA ARG A 184 -14.95 0.43 -8.35
C ARG A 184 -14.87 1.22 -9.65
N HIS A 185 -15.05 2.54 -9.53
CA HIS A 185 -14.80 3.48 -10.60
C HIS A 185 -13.33 3.85 -10.65
N THR A 186 -12.60 3.20 -11.54
CA THR A 186 -11.14 3.35 -11.70
C THR A 186 -10.73 4.44 -12.69
N GLY A 187 -11.67 5.28 -13.14
CA GLY A 187 -11.39 6.29 -14.15
C GLY A 187 -10.84 5.65 -15.45
N PRO A 188 -9.67 6.07 -15.93
CA PRO A 188 -9.07 5.52 -17.15
C PRO A 188 -8.34 4.17 -16.96
N TRP A 189 -8.08 3.73 -15.73
CA TRP A 189 -7.50 2.42 -15.50
C TRP A 189 -8.51 1.32 -15.78
N LYS A 190 -8.05 0.23 -16.36
CA LYS A 190 -8.91 -0.93 -16.61
C LYS A 190 -9.47 -1.50 -15.31
N ASP A 191 -8.66 -1.50 -14.26
CA ASP A 191 -9.01 -1.98 -12.93
C ASP A 191 -8.04 -1.39 -11.89
N TRP A 192 -8.33 -1.55 -10.61
CA TRP A 192 -7.40 -1.25 -9.53
C TRP A 192 -6.44 -2.44 -9.31
N THR A 193 -5.22 -2.13 -8.90
CA THR A 193 -4.22 -3.11 -8.44
C THR A 193 -4.33 -3.33 -6.94
N LEU A 194 -4.53 -2.23 -6.21
CA LEU A 194 -4.79 -2.24 -4.77
C LEU A 194 -6.07 -1.46 -4.49
N LEU A 195 -6.83 -1.93 -3.51
CA LEU A 195 -8.04 -1.27 -3.02
C LEU A 195 -7.94 -1.06 -1.53
N GLN A 196 -7.89 0.20 -1.09
CA GLN A 196 -8.10 0.55 0.30
C GLN A 196 -9.62 0.64 0.54
N TYR A 197 -10.14 -0.33 1.28
CA TYR A 197 -11.58 -0.51 1.44
C TYR A 197 -12.09 -0.05 2.79
N SER A 198 -11.22 0.19 3.76
CA SER A 198 -11.55 0.62 5.10
C SER A 198 -10.43 1.44 5.70
N GLY A 199 -10.81 2.53 6.35
CA GLY A 199 -9.97 3.35 7.24
C GLY A 199 -10.39 3.16 8.69
N ASN A 200 -10.94 4.15 9.31
CA ASN A 200 -11.16 4.30 10.76
C ASN A 200 -12.40 3.60 11.30
N ALA A 201 -13.01 2.65 10.65
CA ALA A 201 -14.36 2.22 11.01
C ALA A 201 -14.42 1.08 12.03
N GLY A 202 -13.67 1.17 13.12
CA GLY A 202 -13.89 0.35 14.31
C GLY A 202 -13.39 -1.08 14.23
N TYR A 203 -12.60 -1.43 13.22
CA TYR A 203 -11.86 -2.67 13.19
C TYR A 203 -10.41 -2.43 13.61
N GLN A 204 -9.98 -3.15 14.63
CA GLN A 204 -8.57 -3.21 14.97
C GLN A 204 -7.88 -4.35 14.24
N VAL A 205 -6.72 -4.08 13.68
CA VAL A 205 -5.81 -5.11 13.20
C VAL A 205 -5.10 -5.72 14.42
N PRO A 206 -5.11 -7.05 14.59
CA PRO A 206 -4.35 -7.69 15.66
C PRO A 206 -2.88 -7.25 15.62
N GLY A 207 -2.32 -6.91 16.75
CA GLY A 207 -0.93 -6.44 16.85
C GLY A 207 -0.72 -4.96 16.55
N ILE A 208 -1.77 -4.20 16.21
CA ILE A 208 -1.70 -2.76 15.97
C ILE A 208 -2.57 -2.01 16.96
N VAL A 209 -2.03 -0.95 17.53
CA VAL A 209 -2.77 0.03 18.34
C VAL A 209 -3.07 1.26 17.47
N GLY A 210 -4.33 1.63 17.41
CA GLY A 210 -4.88 2.68 16.57
C GLY A 210 -5.70 2.10 15.41
N ASP A 211 -6.53 2.95 14.79
CA ASP A 211 -7.27 2.59 13.60
C ASP A 211 -6.28 2.40 12.45
N CYS A 212 -6.45 1.33 11.68
CA CYS A 212 -5.51 0.93 10.65
C CYS A 212 -6.23 0.75 9.33
N ASP A 213 -5.69 1.34 8.29
CA ASP A 213 -6.21 1.22 6.95
C ASP A 213 -5.97 -0.19 6.41
N ARG A 214 -6.96 -0.69 5.67
CA ARG A 214 -6.97 -2.03 5.14
C ARG A 214 -7.08 -2.03 3.64
N ASN A 215 -6.26 -2.86 3.05
CA ASN A 215 -6.08 -2.93 1.63
C ASN A 215 -6.23 -4.36 1.13
N LEU A 216 -6.65 -4.50 -0.12
CA LEU A 216 -6.57 -5.73 -0.89
C LEU A 216 -5.66 -5.52 -2.09
N PHE A 217 -4.70 -6.39 -2.27
CA PHE A 217 -3.99 -6.53 -3.53
C PHE A 217 -4.75 -7.52 -4.42
N ARG A 218 -4.96 -7.18 -5.68
CA ARG A 218 -5.61 -8.04 -6.67
C ARG A 218 -4.61 -9.02 -7.25
N GLY A 219 -4.62 -10.23 -6.75
CA GLY A 219 -3.73 -11.30 -7.18
C GLY A 219 -3.47 -12.30 -6.08
N THR A 220 -2.81 -13.37 -6.42
CA THR A 220 -2.29 -14.38 -5.51
C THR A 220 -1.04 -13.87 -4.78
N TYR A 221 -0.55 -14.63 -3.81
CA TYR A 221 0.70 -14.30 -3.14
C TYR A 221 1.90 -14.30 -4.12
N ALA A 222 1.91 -15.20 -5.10
CA ALA A 222 2.92 -15.20 -6.15
C ALA A 222 2.86 -13.92 -7.01
N ASP A 223 1.65 -13.43 -7.32
CA ASP A 223 1.48 -12.16 -8.03
C ASP A 223 1.95 -10.97 -7.17
N LEU A 224 1.72 -11.03 -5.86
CA LEU A 224 2.19 -10.00 -4.92
C LEU A 224 3.72 -9.98 -4.85
N LEU A 225 4.39 -11.14 -4.77
CA LEU A 225 5.85 -11.24 -4.84
C LEU A 225 6.38 -10.63 -6.16
N ALA A 226 5.80 -11.04 -7.29
CA ALA A 226 6.18 -10.51 -8.60
C ALA A 226 5.95 -8.99 -8.70
N PHE A 227 4.86 -8.47 -8.12
CA PHE A 227 4.59 -7.04 -8.06
C PHE A 227 5.71 -6.25 -7.36
N PHE A 228 6.33 -6.81 -6.33
CA PHE A 228 7.46 -6.22 -5.64
C PHE A 228 8.84 -6.60 -6.21
N GLY A 229 8.88 -7.37 -7.31
CA GLY A 229 10.13 -7.86 -7.90
C GLY A 229 10.86 -8.86 -7.02
N LEU A 230 10.14 -9.54 -6.13
CA LEU A 230 10.67 -10.57 -5.25
C LEU A 230 10.65 -11.95 -5.94
N PRO A 231 11.61 -12.82 -5.65
CA PRO A 231 11.62 -14.17 -6.21
C PRO A 231 10.39 -14.96 -5.75
N PRO A 232 9.93 -15.96 -6.55
CA PRO A 232 8.89 -16.86 -6.12
C PRO A 232 9.27 -17.57 -4.82
N GLU A 233 8.25 -17.92 -4.03
CA GLU A 233 8.41 -18.69 -2.80
C GLU A 233 9.19 -19.99 -3.04
N GLY A 234 10.11 -20.34 -2.14
CA GLY A 234 10.95 -21.53 -2.28
C GLY A 234 12.16 -21.39 -3.20
N THR A 235 12.44 -20.21 -3.75
CA THR A 235 13.69 -19.95 -4.46
C THR A 235 14.80 -19.75 -3.42
N GLU A 236 15.78 -20.67 -3.34
CA GLU A 236 16.99 -20.45 -2.53
C GLU A 236 17.73 -19.23 -3.10
N VAL A 237 17.82 -18.16 -2.32
CA VAL A 237 18.60 -16.98 -2.67
C VAL A 237 19.99 -17.17 -2.10
N ASP A 238 20.99 -17.24 -2.97
CA ASP A 238 22.41 -17.35 -2.62
C ASP A 238 22.86 -16.15 -1.76
N GLN A 239 23.86 -16.41 -0.93
CA GLN A 239 24.36 -15.54 0.14
C GLN A 239 24.62 -14.09 -0.29
N GLY A 240 23.71 -13.18 0.04
CA GLY A 240 23.88 -11.74 -0.14
C GLY A 240 22.61 -10.89 -0.14
N GLY A 241 21.45 -11.47 -0.28
CA GLY A 241 20.16 -10.72 -0.33
C GLY A 241 19.18 -11.24 0.72
N ILE A 242 18.87 -10.40 1.63
CA ILE A 242 17.97 -10.61 2.76
C ILE A 242 16.58 -11.02 2.28
N ILE A 243 16.10 -12.16 2.69
CA ILE A 243 14.78 -12.52 3.25
C ILE A 243 14.71 -14.05 3.34
N HIS A 244 14.83 -14.59 4.54
CA HIS A 244 14.45 -15.96 4.85
C HIS A 244 12.95 -15.95 5.25
N GLY A 245 12.10 -16.50 4.40
CA GLY A 245 10.65 -16.57 4.62
C GLY A 245 10.02 -17.93 4.34
N THR A 246 10.80 -19.01 4.33
CA THR A 246 10.29 -20.35 3.94
C THR A 246 9.59 -21.12 5.05
N ASP A 247 9.93 -20.92 6.32
CA ASP A 247 9.45 -21.77 7.41
C ASP A 247 8.07 -21.37 7.99
N ILE A 248 7.60 -20.15 7.73
CA ILE A 248 6.36 -19.63 8.34
C ILE A 248 5.12 -19.94 7.49
N ILE A 249 5.29 -20.15 6.19
CA ILE A 249 4.17 -20.33 5.25
C ILE A 249 3.64 -21.77 5.27
N ASP A 250 4.49 -22.75 5.46
CA ASP A 250 4.09 -24.14 5.57
C ASP A 250 3.19 -24.38 6.80
N ASP A 251 3.46 -23.72 7.92
CA ASP A 251 2.62 -23.79 9.13
C ASP A 251 1.23 -23.14 8.93
N LEU A 252 1.13 -22.09 8.10
CA LEU A 252 -0.15 -21.43 7.81
C LEU A 252 -1.00 -22.22 6.80
N LEU A 253 -0.38 -22.91 5.86
CA LEU A 253 -1.09 -23.79 4.94
C LEU A 253 -1.59 -25.05 5.62
N ASP A 254 -0.88 -25.52 6.64
CA ASP A 254 -1.30 -26.70 7.43
C ASP A 254 -2.42 -26.38 8.44
N SER A 255 -2.45 -25.15 8.97
CA SER A 255 -3.55 -24.68 9.82
C SER A 255 -4.92 -24.58 9.09
N ARG A 256 -4.92 -24.55 7.75
CA ARG A 256 -6.13 -24.61 6.91
C ARG A 256 -6.77 -26.01 6.86
N LYS A 257 -6.07 -27.04 7.36
CA LYS A 257 -6.60 -28.43 7.44
C LYS A 257 -7.38 -28.73 8.72
N LEU A 258 -7.42 -27.78 9.65
CA LEU A 258 -8.28 -27.92 10.82
C LEU A 258 -9.72 -27.54 10.40
N GLY A 259 -10.52 -28.57 10.24
CA GLY A 259 -11.92 -28.54 9.82
C GLY A 259 -12.84 -27.72 10.71
N PRO A 260 -14.14 -27.59 10.34
CA PRO A 260 -15.06 -26.68 10.98
C PRO A 260 -15.26 -27.07 12.45
N PHE A 261 -15.26 -26.03 13.27
CA PHE A 261 -15.56 -26.12 14.69
C PHE A 261 -16.84 -26.96 14.94
N GLY A 262 -16.71 -28.03 15.73
CA GLY A 262 -17.79 -28.71 16.35
C GLY A 262 -18.34 -27.90 17.54
#